data_c78af6bc574641ae87b9a02bfb6aa867
#
_entry.id   c78af6bc574641ae87b9a02bfb6aa867
#
_cell.length_a   1.000
_cell.length_b   1.000
_cell.length_c   1.000
_cell.angle_alpha   90.00
_cell.angle_beta   90.00
_cell.angle_gamma   90.00
#
_symmetry.space_group_name_H-M   'P 1'
#
loop_
_entity.id
_entity.type
_entity.pdbx_description
1 polymer ?
#
loop_
_entity_poly.entity_id
_entity_poly.type
_entity_poly.pdbx_seq_one_letter_code
_entity_poly.pdbx_strand_id
1 'polypeptide(L)'
;MNNIKNISEKSEEESQSEVNVNKLNQNSENKLYKDLLNKIQNSPVIVNRLDYYPNSIPLGSFCFAVSFILYGFYESKVHASEDNFLYVVIFLFGGIGQLTAGIFEFIKSRTFPATLYITYGLYFLSFFYGKKTSQNNFSDDAQKIFFASWAFLGAPLIVYSLRINIFFLIQTIAVVAFFVIKCIGVCIDSDPLKGIVSGILELVAGFSSLYICYGQILNEHFNGTILPSIPLKKDNDIDDFIIKRE
;
A
#
# COMPACT_ATOMS: atom_id res chain seq x y z
N MET A 1 -62.14 49.83 25.43
CA MET A 1 -61.48 48.59 25.79
C MET A 1 -61.40 47.59 24.60
N ASN A 2 -62.38 47.57 23.69
CA ASN A 2 -62.37 46.61 22.55
C ASN A 2 -61.32 46.86 21.48
N ASN A 3 -60.86 48.08 21.21
CA ASN A 3 -59.87 48.40 20.19
C ASN A 3 -58.43 47.94 20.52
N ILE A 4 -58.07 47.86 21.77
CA ILE A 4 -56.71 47.44 22.21
C ILE A 4 -56.58 45.93 22.11
N LYS A 5 -57.68 45.18 22.34
CA LYS A 5 -57.71 43.71 22.26
C LYS A 5 -57.55 43.25 20.79
N ASN A 6 -58.21 43.94 19.83
CA ASN A 6 -58.07 43.62 18.42
C ASN A 6 -56.71 43.89 17.83
N ILE A 7 -55.95 44.85 18.40
CA ILE A 7 -54.59 45.19 17.95
C ILE A 7 -53.61 44.13 18.48
N SER A 8 -53.77 43.64 19.72
CA SER A 8 -52.91 42.59 20.27
C SER A 8 -53.14 41.22 19.59
N GLU A 9 -54.37 40.86 19.30
CA GLU A 9 -54.70 39.60 18.54
C GLU A 9 -54.12 39.62 17.13
N LYS A 10 -54.20 40.78 16.45
CA LYS A 10 -53.62 40.91 15.10
C LYS A 10 -52.10 40.86 15.09
N SER A 11 -51.42 41.40 16.11
CA SER A 11 -49.96 41.33 16.23
C SER A 11 -49.46 39.92 16.59
N GLU A 12 -50.26 39.14 17.33
CA GLU A 12 -49.93 37.73 17.63
C GLU A 12 -50.14 36.84 16.41
N GLU A 13 -51.19 37.04 15.59
CA GLU A 13 -51.41 36.34 14.32
C GLU A 13 -50.31 36.64 13.29
N GLU A 14 -49.86 37.87 13.17
CA GLU A 14 -48.77 38.26 12.28
C GLU A 14 -47.44 37.62 12.74
N SER A 15 -47.13 37.63 14.03
CA SER A 15 -45.94 36.97 14.58
C SER A 15 -45.95 35.46 14.39
N GLN A 16 -47.10 34.79 14.57
CA GLN A 16 -47.22 33.35 14.31
C GLN A 16 -47.12 33.01 12.85
N SER A 17 -47.61 33.87 11.94
CA SER A 17 -47.48 33.66 10.49
C SER A 17 -46.02 33.81 10.03
N GLU A 18 -45.24 34.75 10.56
CA GLU A 18 -43.80 34.90 10.28
C GLU A 18 -42.97 33.73 10.79
N VAL A 19 -43.25 33.20 11.98
CA VAL A 19 -42.62 32.01 12.53
C VAL A 19 -42.89 30.76 11.69
N ASN A 20 -44.11 30.62 11.18
CA ASN A 20 -44.47 29.50 10.31
C ASN A 20 -43.80 29.60 8.93
N VAL A 21 -43.71 30.78 8.33
CA VAL A 21 -43.01 31.01 7.07
C VAL A 21 -41.51 30.72 7.23
N ASN A 22 -40.88 31.16 8.31
CA ASN A 22 -39.48 30.84 8.59
C ASN A 22 -39.21 29.36 8.79
N LYS A 23 -40.10 28.63 9.45
CA LYS A 23 -40.01 27.14 9.58
C LYS A 23 -40.17 26.42 8.27
N LEU A 24 -41.07 26.88 7.38
CA LEU A 24 -41.28 26.33 6.06
C LEU A 24 -40.06 26.54 5.15
N ASN A 25 -39.45 27.74 5.20
CA ASN A 25 -38.23 28.06 4.45
C ASN A 25 -37.04 27.19 4.93
N GLN A 26 -36.86 27.07 6.25
CA GLN A 26 -35.80 26.24 6.85
C GLN A 26 -35.95 24.74 6.47
N ASN A 27 -37.18 24.24 6.44
CA ASN A 27 -37.45 22.86 6.01
C ASN A 27 -37.19 22.64 4.51
N SER A 28 -37.50 23.62 3.66
CA SER A 28 -37.24 23.55 2.21
C SER A 28 -35.73 23.62 1.91
N GLU A 29 -34.99 24.48 2.64
CA GLU A 29 -33.53 24.56 2.52
C GLU A 29 -32.84 23.27 2.98
N ASN A 30 -33.28 22.70 4.11
CA ASN A 30 -32.76 21.43 4.61
C ASN A 30 -33.06 20.25 3.66
N LYS A 31 -34.22 20.27 3.00
CA LYS A 31 -34.57 19.27 1.99
C LYS A 31 -33.69 19.41 0.74
N LEU A 32 -33.52 20.62 0.25
CA LEU A 32 -32.65 20.93 -0.90
C LEU A 32 -31.19 20.52 -0.61
N TYR A 33 -30.69 20.84 0.60
CA TYR A 33 -29.35 20.47 1.03
C TYR A 33 -29.16 18.94 1.08
N LYS A 34 -30.14 18.20 1.61
CA LYS A 34 -30.11 16.73 1.60
C LYS A 34 -30.16 16.14 0.20
N ASP A 35 -30.96 16.71 -0.69
CA ASP A 35 -31.05 16.26 -2.08
C ASP A 35 -29.76 16.57 -2.85
N LEU A 36 -29.09 17.69 -2.57
CA LEU A 36 -27.78 18.02 -3.13
C LEU A 36 -26.70 17.07 -2.61
N LEU A 37 -26.66 16.79 -1.31
CA LEU A 37 -25.74 15.82 -0.74
C LEU A 37 -25.93 14.42 -1.34
N ASN A 38 -27.17 13.98 -1.48
CA ASN A 38 -27.48 12.70 -2.12
C ASN A 38 -27.06 12.67 -3.60
N LYS A 39 -27.25 13.76 -4.34
CA LYS A 39 -26.79 13.90 -5.72
C LYS A 39 -25.28 13.88 -5.82
N ILE A 40 -24.57 14.54 -4.90
CA ILE A 40 -23.11 14.54 -4.85
C ILE A 40 -22.61 13.15 -4.49
N GLN A 41 -23.19 12.52 -3.48
CA GLN A 41 -22.78 11.21 -2.96
C GLN A 41 -23.07 10.07 -3.96
N ASN A 42 -24.15 10.19 -4.75
CA ASN A 42 -24.55 9.22 -5.78
C ASN A 42 -24.14 9.65 -7.21
N SER A 43 -23.34 10.73 -7.36
CA SER A 43 -22.91 11.12 -8.69
C SER A 43 -21.87 10.13 -9.21
N PRO A 44 -22.07 9.53 -10.39
CA PRO A 44 -21.14 8.55 -10.97
C PRO A 44 -19.74 9.13 -11.20
N VAL A 45 -19.58 10.45 -11.19
CA VAL A 45 -18.30 11.13 -11.39
C VAL A 45 -17.36 11.00 -10.20
N ILE A 46 -17.88 10.85 -8.96
CA ILE A 46 -17.04 10.72 -7.75
C ILE A 46 -16.63 9.25 -7.54
N VAL A 47 -17.51 8.30 -7.84
CA VAL A 47 -17.25 6.86 -7.63
C VAL A 47 -16.28 6.32 -8.69
N ASN A 48 -16.30 6.84 -9.93
CA ASN A 48 -15.56 6.26 -11.06
C ASN A 48 -14.10 6.76 -11.22
N ARG A 49 -13.60 7.73 -10.48
CA ARG A 49 -12.20 8.16 -10.65
C ARG A 49 -11.18 7.16 -10.12
N LEU A 50 -11.52 6.43 -9.08
CA LEU A 50 -10.63 5.39 -8.52
C LEU A 50 -10.71 4.09 -9.31
N ASP A 51 -11.88 3.78 -9.90
CA ASP A 51 -12.10 2.57 -10.71
C ASP A 51 -11.56 2.71 -12.15
N TYR A 52 -11.23 3.93 -12.60
CA TYR A 52 -10.68 4.17 -13.93
C TYR A 52 -9.25 3.61 -14.11
N TYR A 53 -8.49 3.50 -13.03
CA TYR A 53 -7.13 2.96 -13.09
C TYR A 53 -7.13 1.49 -12.68
N PRO A 54 -6.53 0.60 -13.50
CA PRO A 54 -6.42 -0.83 -13.18
C PRO A 54 -5.61 -1.03 -11.89
N ASN A 55 -5.81 -2.17 -11.23
CA ASN A 55 -5.06 -2.55 -10.05
C ASN A 55 -3.58 -2.73 -10.38
N SER A 56 -2.69 -1.91 -9.80
CA SER A 56 -1.26 -1.96 -10.06
C SER A 56 -0.48 -2.82 -9.04
N ILE A 57 -1.15 -3.33 -7.99
CA ILE A 57 -0.52 -4.23 -7.02
C ILE A 57 0.03 -5.50 -7.66
N PRO A 58 -0.69 -6.17 -8.59
CA PRO A 58 -0.13 -7.32 -9.31
C PRO A 58 1.18 -7.01 -10.04
N LEU A 59 1.25 -5.85 -10.72
CA LEU A 59 2.47 -5.43 -11.42
C LEU A 59 3.63 -5.25 -10.44
N GLY A 60 3.41 -4.51 -9.34
CA GLY A 60 4.44 -4.28 -8.33
C GLY A 60 4.90 -5.57 -7.66
N SER A 61 3.96 -6.45 -7.31
CA SER A 61 4.27 -7.75 -6.71
C SER A 61 5.00 -8.69 -7.67
N PHE A 62 4.63 -8.69 -8.96
CA PHE A 62 5.33 -9.46 -9.98
C PHE A 62 6.77 -8.97 -10.14
N CYS A 63 6.97 -7.68 -10.28
CA CYS A 63 8.28 -7.06 -10.42
C CYS A 63 9.19 -7.33 -9.22
N PHE A 64 8.63 -7.25 -8.01
CA PHE A 64 9.31 -7.62 -6.78
C PHE A 64 9.70 -9.11 -6.79
N ALA A 65 8.76 -9.99 -7.12
CA ALA A 65 8.95 -11.44 -7.15
C ALA A 65 10.08 -11.83 -8.09
N VAL A 66 10.04 -11.36 -9.35
CA VAL A 66 11.09 -11.65 -10.34
C VAL A 66 12.46 -11.26 -9.82
N SER A 67 12.58 -10.08 -9.23
CA SER A 67 13.87 -9.57 -8.75
C SER A 67 14.41 -10.37 -7.57
N PHE A 68 13.58 -10.66 -6.57
CA PHE A 68 13.98 -11.43 -5.39
C PHE A 68 14.23 -12.90 -5.72
N ILE A 69 13.46 -13.52 -6.59
CA ILE A 69 13.67 -14.92 -7.00
C ILE A 69 14.98 -15.05 -7.76
N LEU A 70 15.22 -14.20 -8.76
CA LEU A 70 16.46 -14.27 -9.54
C LEU A 70 17.70 -14.00 -8.69
N TYR A 71 17.63 -12.98 -7.83
CA TYR A 71 18.77 -12.66 -6.98
C TYR A 71 18.97 -13.69 -5.87
N GLY A 72 17.89 -14.25 -5.32
CA GLY A 72 17.95 -15.34 -4.34
C GLY A 72 18.56 -16.62 -4.88
N PHE A 73 18.27 -17.00 -6.13
CA PHE A 73 18.95 -18.12 -6.78
C PHE A 73 20.45 -17.86 -7.00
N TYR A 74 20.81 -16.65 -7.37
CA TYR A 74 22.20 -16.25 -7.53
C TYR A 74 22.94 -16.30 -6.18
N GLU A 75 22.41 -15.67 -5.14
CA GLU A 75 23.05 -15.64 -3.82
C GLU A 75 23.12 -16.98 -3.11
N SER A 76 22.07 -17.80 -3.25
CA SER A 76 22.07 -19.17 -2.69
C SER A 76 23.04 -20.13 -3.39
N LYS A 77 23.83 -19.65 -4.38
CA LYS A 77 24.80 -20.43 -5.16
C LYS A 77 24.17 -21.59 -5.95
N VAL A 78 22.86 -21.58 -6.16
CA VAL A 78 22.19 -22.53 -7.07
C VAL A 78 22.59 -22.22 -8.51
N HIS A 79 22.86 -20.94 -8.82
CA HIS A 79 23.43 -20.52 -10.10
C HIS A 79 24.65 -19.63 -9.82
N ALA A 80 25.84 -20.15 -10.09
CA ALA A 80 27.11 -19.58 -9.60
C ALA A 80 27.77 -18.52 -10.49
N SER A 81 27.19 -18.15 -11.63
CA SER A 81 27.80 -17.17 -12.54
C SER A 81 27.16 -15.79 -12.37
N GLU A 82 28.00 -14.79 -12.03
CA GLU A 82 27.61 -13.38 -12.16
C GLU A 82 27.38 -13.05 -13.65
N ASP A 83 26.11 -12.88 -14.02
CA ASP A 83 25.75 -12.45 -15.37
C ASP A 83 25.26 -11.01 -15.34
N ASN A 84 25.85 -10.18 -16.19
CA ASN A 84 25.38 -8.81 -16.40
C ASN A 84 23.91 -8.74 -16.79
N PHE A 85 23.38 -9.76 -17.45
CA PHE A 85 21.97 -9.88 -17.80
C PHE A 85 21.08 -9.93 -16.57
N LEU A 86 21.45 -10.71 -15.55
CA LEU A 86 20.72 -10.79 -14.28
C LEU A 86 20.57 -9.40 -13.65
N TYR A 87 21.64 -8.64 -13.58
CA TYR A 87 21.61 -7.28 -13.03
C TYR A 87 20.68 -6.34 -13.83
N VAL A 88 20.68 -6.45 -15.14
CA VAL A 88 19.78 -5.65 -16.00
C VAL A 88 18.32 -6.01 -15.73
N VAL A 89 17.98 -7.29 -15.64
CA VAL A 89 16.60 -7.74 -15.35
C VAL A 89 16.15 -7.24 -13.99
N ILE A 90 16.96 -7.39 -12.96
CA ILE A 90 16.62 -6.93 -11.61
C ILE A 90 16.48 -5.40 -11.55
N PHE A 91 17.35 -4.66 -12.25
CA PHE A 91 17.24 -3.21 -12.35
C PHE A 91 15.95 -2.77 -13.05
N LEU A 92 15.56 -3.44 -14.14
CA LEU A 92 14.34 -3.12 -14.87
C LEU A 92 13.08 -3.50 -14.08
N PHE A 93 12.97 -4.74 -13.61
CA PHE A 93 11.80 -5.20 -12.88
C PHE A 93 11.78 -4.66 -11.46
N GLY A 94 12.82 -4.93 -10.67
CA GLY A 94 12.91 -4.50 -9.29
C GLY A 94 12.93 -2.97 -9.13
N GLY A 95 13.64 -2.28 -10.02
CA GLY A 95 13.74 -0.83 -10.01
C GLY A 95 12.57 -0.16 -10.72
N ILE A 96 12.63 -0.10 -12.05
CA ILE A 96 11.70 0.69 -12.87
C ILE A 96 10.27 0.16 -12.78
N GLY A 97 10.08 -1.16 -12.84
CA GLY A 97 8.75 -1.77 -12.77
C GLY A 97 8.04 -1.50 -11.45
N GLN A 98 8.73 -1.61 -10.32
CA GLN A 98 8.15 -1.27 -9.01
C GLN A 98 7.87 0.22 -8.86
N LEU A 99 8.77 1.11 -9.31
CA LEU A 99 8.50 2.54 -9.32
C LEU A 99 7.24 2.87 -10.11
N THR A 100 7.08 2.26 -11.28
CA THR A 100 5.88 2.44 -12.10
C THR A 100 4.62 2.02 -11.35
N ALA A 101 4.62 0.82 -10.75
CA ALA A 101 3.49 0.34 -9.94
C ALA A 101 3.20 1.29 -8.76
N GLY A 102 4.24 1.75 -8.07
CA GLY A 102 4.12 2.67 -6.95
C GLY A 102 3.54 4.03 -7.33
N ILE A 103 3.91 4.58 -8.47
CA ILE A 103 3.35 5.83 -9.01
C ILE A 103 1.84 5.67 -9.27
N PHE A 104 1.41 4.55 -9.87
CA PHE A 104 -0.01 4.29 -10.08
C PHE A 104 -0.79 4.15 -8.77
N GLU A 105 -0.21 3.50 -7.75
CA GLU A 105 -0.84 3.41 -6.42
C GLU A 105 -0.88 4.79 -5.73
N PHE A 106 0.13 5.64 -5.93
CA PHE A 106 0.14 7.01 -5.43
C PHE A 106 -0.98 7.86 -6.06
N ILE A 107 -1.19 7.74 -7.38
CA ILE A 107 -2.30 8.42 -8.09
C ILE A 107 -3.66 7.98 -7.55
N LYS A 108 -3.78 6.70 -7.12
CA LYS A 108 -4.99 6.17 -6.49
C LYS A 108 -5.16 6.53 -5.01
N SER A 109 -4.28 7.38 -4.46
CA SER A 109 -4.27 7.75 -3.04
C SER A 109 -4.10 6.55 -2.09
N ARG A 110 -3.50 5.46 -2.53
CA ARG A 110 -3.20 4.28 -1.71
C ARG A 110 -1.80 4.40 -1.12
N THR A 111 -1.69 5.09 0.00
CA THR A 111 -0.42 5.49 0.61
C THR A 111 0.53 4.31 0.86
N PHE A 112 0.04 3.21 1.45
CA PHE A 112 0.92 2.11 1.83
C PHE A 112 1.54 1.38 0.63
N PRO A 113 0.78 0.85 -0.35
CA PRO A 113 1.39 0.19 -1.50
C PRO A 113 2.22 1.14 -2.35
N ALA A 114 1.83 2.42 -2.46
CA ALA A 114 2.64 3.43 -3.13
C ALA A 114 4.02 3.58 -2.46
N THR A 115 4.05 3.81 -1.15
CA THR A 115 5.30 3.93 -0.39
C THR A 115 6.13 2.66 -0.52
N LEU A 116 5.53 1.50 -0.38
CA LEU A 116 6.23 0.21 -0.44
C LEU A 116 6.90 0.00 -1.80
N TYR A 117 6.17 0.13 -2.90
CA TYR A 117 6.74 -0.11 -4.23
C TYR A 117 7.75 0.96 -4.64
N ILE A 118 7.52 2.23 -4.31
CA ILE A 118 8.50 3.30 -4.60
C ILE A 118 9.78 3.07 -3.83
N THR A 119 9.70 2.79 -2.53
CA THR A 119 10.90 2.61 -1.70
C THR A 119 11.71 1.39 -2.10
N TYR A 120 11.07 0.24 -2.34
CA TYR A 120 11.78 -0.94 -2.81
C TYR A 120 12.28 -0.79 -4.26
N GLY A 121 11.55 -0.07 -5.12
CA GLY A 121 12.05 0.30 -6.44
C GLY A 121 13.35 1.09 -6.37
N LEU A 122 13.40 2.10 -5.50
CA LEU A 122 14.61 2.89 -5.25
C LEU A 122 15.74 2.07 -4.60
N TYR A 123 15.39 1.12 -3.71
CA TYR A 123 16.36 0.16 -3.17
C TYR A 123 17.07 -0.60 -4.29
N PHE A 124 16.33 -1.23 -5.18
CA PHE A 124 16.92 -1.99 -6.28
C PHE A 124 17.77 -1.11 -7.21
N LEU A 125 17.26 0.06 -7.59
CA LEU A 125 18.02 0.99 -8.44
C LEU A 125 19.33 1.40 -7.78
N SER A 126 19.29 1.83 -6.52
CA SER A 126 20.48 2.30 -5.82
C SER A 126 21.47 1.17 -5.56
N PHE A 127 21.01 0.01 -5.13
CA PHE A 127 21.86 -1.13 -4.81
C PHE A 127 22.59 -1.68 -6.05
N PHE A 128 21.84 -1.98 -7.11
CA PHE A 128 22.43 -2.57 -8.31
C PHE A 128 23.23 -1.58 -9.12
N TYR A 129 22.80 -0.33 -9.21
CA TYR A 129 23.59 0.72 -9.86
C TYR A 129 24.90 0.98 -9.08
N GLY A 130 24.82 1.10 -7.78
CA GLY A 130 25.98 1.27 -6.90
C GLY A 130 26.97 0.11 -7.03
N LYS A 131 26.48 -1.13 -7.01
CA LYS A 131 27.33 -2.33 -7.16
C LYS A 131 28.06 -2.37 -8.51
N LYS A 132 27.40 -2.00 -9.60
CA LYS A 132 27.99 -1.96 -10.94
C LYS A 132 28.98 -0.81 -11.13
N THR A 133 28.70 0.37 -10.60
CA THR A 133 29.51 1.57 -10.79
C THR A 133 30.79 1.53 -9.93
N SER A 134 30.71 0.97 -8.73
CA SER A 134 31.84 0.87 -7.80
C SER A 134 32.83 -0.25 -8.15
N GLN A 135 32.67 -0.93 -9.28
CA GLN A 135 33.56 -2.05 -9.66
C GLN A 135 33.79 -3.07 -8.53
N ASN A 136 32.74 -3.41 -7.76
CA ASN A 136 32.75 -4.23 -6.55
C ASN A 136 33.46 -3.62 -5.32
N ASN A 137 33.84 -2.35 -5.33
CA ASN A 137 34.44 -1.64 -4.19
C ASN A 137 33.40 -1.01 -3.26
N PHE A 138 32.23 -1.65 -3.09
CA PHE A 138 31.28 -1.26 -2.09
C PHE A 138 31.84 -1.64 -0.71
N SER A 139 32.35 -0.66 0.04
CA SER A 139 33.04 -0.94 1.31
C SER A 139 32.13 -1.64 2.31
N ASP A 140 32.71 -2.52 3.14
CA ASP A 140 31.93 -3.26 4.16
C ASP A 140 31.17 -2.34 5.10
N ASP A 141 31.74 -1.20 5.47
CA ASP A 141 31.09 -0.23 6.34
C ASP A 141 29.86 0.43 5.66
N ALA A 142 29.96 0.75 4.37
CA ALA A 142 28.82 1.24 3.62
C ALA A 142 27.72 0.17 3.48
N GLN A 143 28.10 -1.11 3.28
CA GLN A 143 27.16 -2.22 3.25
C GLN A 143 26.44 -2.41 4.60
N LYS A 144 27.19 -2.38 5.71
CA LYS A 144 26.61 -2.47 7.07
C LYS A 144 25.56 -1.40 7.30
N ILE A 145 25.92 -0.13 7.05
CA ILE A 145 25.00 1.01 7.22
C ILE A 145 23.79 0.87 6.29
N PHE A 146 24.00 0.48 5.04
CA PHE A 146 22.93 0.31 4.07
C PHE A 146 21.92 -0.76 4.53
N PHE A 147 22.38 -1.97 4.82
CA PHE A 147 21.48 -3.06 5.23
C PHE A 147 20.84 -2.81 6.61
N ALA A 148 21.55 -2.23 7.57
CA ALA A 148 20.98 -1.85 8.86
C ALA A 148 19.87 -0.80 8.71
N SER A 149 20.07 0.20 7.84
CA SER A 149 19.07 1.23 7.56
C SER A 149 17.80 0.63 6.94
N TRP A 150 17.95 -0.28 5.98
CA TRP A 150 16.80 -0.94 5.36
C TRP A 150 16.07 -1.90 6.31
N ALA A 151 16.79 -2.59 7.20
CA ALA A 151 16.18 -3.39 8.25
C ALA A 151 15.34 -2.54 9.21
N PHE A 152 15.87 -1.39 9.63
CA PHE A 152 15.18 -0.45 10.51
C PHE A 152 13.93 0.16 9.83
N LEU A 153 14.07 0.61 8.58
CA LEU A 153 12.96 1.19 7.81
C LEU A 153 11.90 0.15 7.44
N GLY A 154 12.27 -1.11 7.27
CA GLY A 154 11.36 -2.21 6.97
C GLY A 154 10.58 -2.72 8.19
N ALA A 155 11.11 -2.59 9.40
CA ALA A 155 10.49 -3.15 10.60
C ALA A 155 9.01 -2.68 10.84
N PRO A 156 8.65 -1.39 10.69
CA PRO A 156 7.27 -0.94 10.84
C PRO A 156 6.30 -1.56 9.81
N LEU A 157 6.80 -1.98 8.63
CA LEU A 157 5.99 -2.59 7.60
C LEU A 157 5.46 -3.98 8.03
N ILE A 158 6.16 -4.66 8.95
CA ILE A 158 5.68 -5.92 9.55
C ILE A 158 4.39 -5.67 10.31
N VAL A 159 4.33 -4.60 11.11
CA VAL A 159 3.14 -4.26 11.90
C VAL A 159 1.95 -3.97 10.98
N TYR A 160 2.19 -3.29 9.87
CA TYR A 160 1.14 -3.02 8.89
C TYR A 160 0.67 -4.30 8.18
N SER A 161 1.60 -5.20 7.82
CA SER A 161 1.27 -6.43 7.11
C SER A 161 0.42 -7.42 7.93
N LEU A 162 0.45 -7.32 9.27
CA LEU A 162 -0.46 -8.04 10.17
C LEU A 162 -1.95 -7.72 9.92
N ARG A 163 -2.25 -6.62 9.28
CA ARG A 163 -3.63 -6.19 8.97
C ARG A 163 -4.06 -6.49 7.52
N ILE A 164 -3.21 -7.14 6.74
CA ILE A 164 -3.50 -7.46 5.33
C ILE A 164 -3.82 -8.94 5.20
N ASN A 165 -2.80 -9.75 4.98
CA ASN A 165 -2.92 -11.20 4.82
C ASN A 165 -1.61 -11.91 5.17
N ILE A 166 -1.69 -13.24 5.34
CA ILE A 166 -0.55 -14.05 5.77
C ILE A 166 0.62 -14.02 4.78
N PHE A 167 0.37 -13.99 3.47
CA PHE A 167 1.43 -14.00 2.46
C PHE A 167 2.19 -12.68 2.44
N PHE A 168 1.47 -11.57 2.65
CA PHE A 168 2.09 -10.26 2.79
C PHE A 168 2.96 -10.18 4.05
N LEU A 169 2.49 -10.78 5.15
CA LEU A 169 3.25 -10.89 6.39
C LEU A 169 4.52 -11.72 6.21
N ILE A 170 4.42 -12.91 5.59
CA ILE A 170 5.58 -13.76 5.29
C ILE A 170 6.60 -13.01 4.43
N GLN A 171 6.14 -12.37 3.36
CA GLN A 171 6.99 -11.54 2.50
C GLN A 171 7.74 -10.47 3.29
N THR A 172 7.02 -9.69 4.11
CA THR A 172 7.61 -8.57 4.85
C THR A 172 8.62 -9.04 5.91
N ILE A 173 8.28 -10.11 6.65
CA ILE A 173 9.20 -10.73 7.61
C ILE A 173 10.46 -11.24 6.90
N ALA A 174 10.31 -11.95 5.79
CA ALA A 174 11.43 -12.48 5.03
C ALA A 174 12.37 -11.38 4.51
N VAL A 175 11.81 -10.25 4.03
CA VAL A 175 12.60 -9.09 3.58
C VAL A 175 13.35 -8.41 4.72
N VAL A 176 12.70 -8.19 5.87
CA VAL A 176 13.36 -7.58 7.02
C VAL A 176 14.45 -8.51 7.56
N ALA A 177 14.16 -9.82 7.66
CA ALA A 177 15.12 -10.83 8.05
C ALA A 177 16.32 -10.88 7.08
N PHE A 178 16.08 -10.79 5.78
CA PHE A 178 17.13 -10.69 4.76
C PHE A 178 18.07 -9.51 5.04
N PHE A 179 17.56 -8.31 5.27
CA PHE A 179 18.40 -7.15 5.58
C PHE A 179 19.21 -7.32 6.88
N VAL A 180 18.60 -7.88 7.92
CA VAL A 180 19.27 -8.16 9.19
C VAL A 180 20.38 -9.19 9.00
N ILE A 181 20.11 -10.30 8.32
CA ILE A 181 21.08 -11.37 8.06
C ILE A 181 22.24 -10.88 7.19
N LYS A 182 21.95 -10.09 6.15
CA LYS A 182 23.01 -9.43 5.35
C LYS A 182 23.90 -8.54 6.19
N CYS A 183 23.31 -7.69 7.03
CA CYS A 183 24.07 -6.82 7.93
C CYS A 183 24.96 -7.64 8.87
N ILE A 184 24.42 -8.65 9.54
CA ILE A 184 25.18 -9.55 10.44
C ILE A 184 26.28 -10.25 9.66
N GLY A 185 25.98 -10.81 8.49
CA GLY A 185 26.94 -11.52 7.64
C GLY A 185 28.14 -10.64 7.26
N VAL A 186 27.91 -9.36 6.97
CA VAL A 186 28.99 -8.40 6.70
C VAL A 186 29.76 -8.05 7.98
N CYS A 187 29.07 -7.94 9.13
CA CYS A 187 29.74 -7.60 10.42
C CYS A 187 30.69 -8.67 10.90
N ILE A 188 30.35 -9.95 10.74
CA ILE A 188 31.15 -11.09 11.20
C ILE A 188 31.91 -11.80 10.08
N ASP A 189 31.90 -11.25 8.88
CA ASP A 189 32.52 -11.77 7.66
C ASP A 189 32.14 -13.23 7.37
N SER A 190 30.84 -13.52 7.46
CA SER A 190 30.30 -14.88 7.25
C SER A 190 29.72 -15.05 5.84
N ASP A 191 30.44 -15.74 4.97
CA ASP A 191 29.98 -16.05 3.59
C ASP A 191 28.64 -16.80 3.53
N PRO A 192 28.36 -17.80 4.40
CA PRO A 192 27.06 -18.44 4.41
C PRO A 192 25.90 -17.48 4.71
N LEU A 193 26.08 -16.53 5.62
CA LEU A 193 25.03 -15.54 5.95
C LEU A 193 24.87 -14.52 4.84
N LYS A 194 25.98 -14.04 4.25
CA LYS A 194 25.95 -13.09 3.13
C LYS A 194 25.34 -13.68 1.85
N GLY A 195 25.44 -14.99 1.65
CA GLY A 195 25.02 -15.71 0.47
C GLY A 195 23.82 -16.63 0.72
N ILE A 196 24.07 -17.86 1.14
CA ILE A 196 23.05 -18.93 1.16
C ILE A 196 21.83 -18.58 2.00
N VAL A 197 22.04 -18.11 3.24
CA VAL A 197 20.93 -17.81 4.17
C VAL A 197 20.12 -16.62 3.68
N SER A 198 20.78 -15.56 3.25
CA SER A 198 20.10 -14.38 2.67
C SER A 198 19.37 -14.71 1.39
N GLY A 199 19.97 -15.53 0.50
CA GLY A 199 19.36 -15.98 -0.74
C GLY A 199 18.09 -16.81 -0.51
N ILE A 200 18.06 -17.68 0.51
CA ILE A 200 16.83 -18.40 0.89
C ILE A 200 15.72 -17.45 1.34
N LEU A 201 16.05 -16.43 2.13
CA LEU A 201 15.07 -15.41 2.56
C LEU A 201 14.52 -14.61 1.38
N GLU A 202 15.38 -14.30 0.41
CA GLU A 202 14.95 -13.66 -0.85
C GLU A 202 13.99 -14.55 -1.64
N LEU A 203 14.27 -15.85 -1.75
CA LEU A 203 13.38 -16.79 -2.41
C LEU A 203 12.02 -16.87 -1.70
N VAL A 204 12.00 -16.93 -0.36
CA VAL A 204 10.75 -16.94 0.42
C VAL A 204 9.96 -15.65 0.16
N ALA A 205 10.61 -14.49 0.20
CA ALA A 205 9.96 -13.21 -0.08
C ALA A 205 9.43 -13.14 -1.52
N GLY A 206 10.24 -13.58 -2.49
CA GLY A 206 9.89 -13.57 -3.90
C GLY A 206 8.71 -14.48 -4.23
N PHE A 207 8.71 -15.74 -3.76
CA PHE A 207 7.60 -16.68 -3.98
C PHE A 207 6.32 -16.23 -3.26
N SER A 208 6.42 -15.65 -2.06
CA SER A 208 5.26 -15.05 -1.38
C SER A 208 4.65 -13.92 -2.19
N SER A 209 5.50 -13.06 -2.78
CA SER A 209 5.05 -11.96 -3.64
C SER A 209 4.42 -12.45 -4.95
N LEU A 210 4.96 -13.52 -5.53
CA LEU A 210 4.40 -14.14 -6.72
C LEU A 210 3.01 -14.72 -6.44
N TYR A 211 2.82 -15.34 -5.28
CA TYR A 211 1.51 -15.81 -4.85
C TYR A 211 0.50 -14.65 -4.71
N ILE A 212 0.91 -13.53 -4.12
CA ILE A 212 0.07 -12.33 -4.00
C ILE A 212 -0.33 -11.82 -5.39
N CYS A 213 0.64 -11.75 -6.32
CA CYS A 213 0.40 -11.31 -7.70
C CYS A 213 -0.67 -12.18 -8.38
N TYR A 214 -0.46 -13.49 -8.43
CA TYR A 214 -1.39 -14.41 -9.08
C TYR A 214 -2.73 -14.49 -8.35
N GLY A 215 -2.74 -14.41 -7.02
CA GLY A 215 -3.97 -14.37 -6.24
C GLY A 215 -4.84 -13.18 -6.63
N GLN A 216 -4.26 -12.01 -6.79
CA GLN A 216 -5.01 -10.82 -7.20
C GLN A 216 -5.49 -10.90 -8.66
N ILE A 217 -4.64 -11.31 -9.60
CA ILE A 217 -5.01 -11.43 -11.02
C ILE A 217 -6.15 -12.43 -11.21
N LEU A 218 -6.01 -13.64 -10.62
CA LEU A 218 -7.00 -14.70 -10.79
C LEU A 218 -8.32 -14.35 -10.08
N ASN A 219 -8.26 -13.85 -8.86
CA ASN A 219 -9.46 -13.50 -8.12
C ASN A 219 -10.23 -12.35 -8.78
N GLU A 220 -9.52 -11.35 -9.32
CA GLU A 220 -10.13 -10.25 -10.08
C GLU A 220 -10.74 -10.74 -11.40
N HIS A 221 -10.00 -11.55 -12.17
CA HIS A 221 -10.48 -12.06 -13.47
C HIS A 221 -11.70 -12.95 -13.36
N PHE A 222 -11.73 -13.84 -12.38
CA PHE A 222 -12.85 -14.79 -12.19
C PHE A 222 -13.95 -14.25 -11.26
N ASN A 223 -13.85 -13.02 -10.77
CA ASN A 223 -14.78 -12.42 -9.81
C ASN A 223 -15.08 -13.32 -8.60
N GLY A 224 -14.07 -14.05 -8.12
CA GLY A 224 -14.22 -15.00 -7.02
C GLY A 224 -12.89 -15.38 -6.39
N THR A 225 -12.94 -16.08 -5.26
CA THR A 225 -11.73 -16.50 -4.53
C THR A 225 -11.19 -17.81 -5.14
N ILE A 226 -10.33 -17.70 -6.13
CA ILE A 226 -9.60 -18.84 -6.71
C ILE A 226 -8.36 -19.18 -5.86
N LEU A 227 -7.57 -18.15 -5.51
CA LEU A 227 -6.44 -18.29 -4.60
C LEU A 227 -6.77 -17.56 -3.28
N PRO A 228 -6.82 -18.25 -2.14
CA PRO A 228 -7.19 -17.64 -0.87
C PRO A 228 -6.12 -16.67 -0.38
N SER A 229 -6.50 -15.46 -0.05
CA SER A 229 -5.58 -14.44 0.50
C SER A 229 -5.32 -14.60 1.99
N ILE A 230 -6.13 -15.37 2.71
CA ILE A 230 -6.09 -15.63 4.16
C ILE A 230 -5.89 -14.30 4.94
N PRO A 231 -6.94 -13.49 5.09
CA PRO A 231 -6.86 -12.22 5.81
C PRO A 231 -6.56 -12.48 7.30
N LEU A 232 -5.66 -11.71 7.89
CA LEU A 232 -5.28 -11.83 9.30
C LEU A 232 -6.24 -11.06 10.22
N LYS A 233 -6.99 -10.11 9.68
CA LYS A 233 -8.02 -9.36 10.38
C LYS A 233 -9.40 -9.69 9.82
N LYS A 234 -10.38 -9.97 10.70
CA LYS A 234 -11.80 -10.14 10.33
C LYS A 234 -12.46 -8.76 10.13
N ASP A 235 -13.39 -8.65 9.18
CA ASP A 235 -14.09 -7.40 8.83
C ASP A 235 -14.84 -6.73 9.99
N ASN A 236 -15.21 -7.48 11.02
CA ASN A 236 -15.94 -6.96 12.19
C ASN A 236 -15.18 -5.90 13.01
N ASP A 237 -13.86 -5.79 12.83
CA ASP A 237 -13.04 -4.82 13.56
C ASP A 237 -12.92 -3.46 12.82
N ILE A 238 -13.39 -3.37 11.57
CA ILE A 238 -13.35 -2.13 10.79
C ILE A 238 -14.51 -1.22 11.20
N ASP A 239 -15.67 -1.80 11.45
CA ASP A 239 -16.87 -1.06 11.88
C ASP A 239 -16.67 -0.40 13.25
N ASP A 240 -15.99 -1.08 14.19
CA ASP A 240 -15.65 -0.53 15.52
C ASP A 240 -14.67 0.67 15.46
N PHE A 241 -13.86 0.77 14.42
CA PHE A 241 -12.91 1.88 14.28
C PHE A 241 -13.55 3.12 13.65
N ILE A 242 -14.58 2.93 12.81
CA ILE A 242 -15.33 4.03 12.19
C ILE A 242 -16.28 4.64 13.21
N ILE A 243 -16.96 3.83 14.01
CA ILE A 243 -17.93 4.25 15.07
C ILE A 243 -17.23 5.05 16.19
N LYS A 244 -15.94 4.83 16.45
CA LYS A 244 -15.19 5.58 17.48
C LYS A 244 -14.66 6.94 17.03
N ARG A 245 -14.91 7.36 15.79
CA ARG A 245 -14.50 8.66 15.24
C ARG A 245 -15.66 9.65 15.04
N GLU A 246 -16.89 9.24 15.35
CA GLU A 246 -18.05 10.13 15.52
C GLU A 246 -18.24 10.47 17.01
#